data_221c50a25ec3253c4d1d003b34e8688f
#
_entry.id   221c50a25ec3253c4d1d003b34e8688f
#
_cell.length_a   1.000
_cell.length_b   1.000
_cell.length_c   1.000
_cell.angle_alpha   90.00
_cell.angle_beta   90.00
_cell.angle_gamma   90.00
#
_symmetry.space_group_name_H-M   'P 1'
#
loop_
_entity.id
_entity.type
_entity.pdbx_description
1 polymer ?
#
loop_
_entity_poly.entity_id
_entity_poly.type
_entity_poly.pdbx_seq_one_letter_code
_entity_poly.pdbx_strand_id
1 'polypeptide(L)'
;LMVNARVGRCVYGAADAKAGALGSLYDLNADSRLNHRFNVTAGVLADECRAVLSGYFAGLRGADGITCGSGLELEAHAAHAEALAGVGDFADETVDFGSVQRRPRRVLLAIDSFKGSVSSLQAESAVAGGVRRVWPDAQVSALPLADGGEGTLDAVAACGGEIVTCEVAGPSGKRVAARMLVDGEHESAVIEMAEAAGIGYSPCTESAALAATTYGVGELMLRAVHTGAKTLYIGLGGSATNDGGAGMLQALGARLVDECGCNIAPGLAGLEQVASVDLAPALQALDGARIVVLSDVENPLVGRRGALAVFGGQKGLMTDDVEALGRHDGWMVGYGRLLDTAIAEARAQGLLRAPEGARTFGSVLGVPGAGAAGGLGAALLALGAELRSGVETVLDLIGFD
;
A
#
# COMPACT_ATOMS: atom_id res chain seq x y z
N LEU A 1 5.86 15.58 -7.30
CA LEU A 1 6.76 14.67 -7.99
C LEU A 1 7.46 15.37 -9.17
N MET A 2 6.76 15.81 -10.23
CA MET A 2 7.37 16.39 -11.45
C MET A 2 8.23 17.63 -11.18
N VAL A 3 7.87 18.48 -10.22
CA VAL A 3 8.66 19.64 -9.79
C VAL A 3 9.98 19.20 -9.16
N ASN A 4 9.93 18.23 -8.25
CA ASN A 4 11.12 17.70 -7.56
C ASN A 4 12.06 16.96 -8.52
N ALA A 5 11.49 16.20 -9.46
CA ALA A 5 12.25 15.50 -10.51
C ALA A 5 12.77 16.43 -11.62
N ARG A 6 12.52 17.74 -11.53
CA ARG A 6 12.94 18.77 -12.50
C ARG A 6 12.60 18.42 -13.95
N VAL A 7 11.38 17.88 -14.16
CA VAL A 7 10.86 17.52 -15.49
C VAL A 7 10.89 18.76 -16.40
N GLY A 8 11.39 18.62 -17.61
CA GLY A 8 11.45 19.72 -18.58
C GLY A 8 10.12 19.99 -19.29
N ARG A 9 9.30 18.95 -19.49
CA ARG A 9 8.01 19.05 -20.18
C ARG A 9 7.06 17.95 -19.73
N CYS A 10 5.79 18.31 -19.51
CA CYS A 10 4.68 17.40 -19.31
C CYS A 10 3.69 17.48 -20.46
N VAL A 11 3.25 16.36 -20.99
CA VAL A 11 2.22 16.25 -22.03
C VAL A 11 1.11 15.37 -21.50
N TYR A 12 -0.13 15.84 -21.58
CA TYR A 12 -1.27 15.02 -21.16
C TYR A 12 -2.48 15.19 -22.10
N GLY A 13 -3.32 14.14 -22.16
CA GLY A 13 -4.52 14.13 -22.96
C GLY A 13 -5.72 14.74 -22.25
N ALA A 14 -6.43 13.95 -21.46
CA ALA A 14 -7.64 14.39 -20.78
C ALA A 14 -7.33 15.16 -19.49
N ALA A 15 -8.05 16.24 -19.27
CA ALA A 15 -8.03 16.98 -18.02
C ALA A 15 -8.93 16.32 -16.98
N ASP A 16 -8.50 16.28 -15.72
CA ASP A 16 -9.32 15.85 -14.60
C ASP A 16 -9.90 17.09 -13.88
N ALA A 17 -11.21 17.27 -13.99
CA ALA A 17 -11.91 18.40 -13.37
C ALA A 17 -12.04 18.26 -11.84
N LYS A 18 -11.79 17.07 -11.26
CA LYS A 18 -11.95 16.80 -9.83
C LYS A 18 -10.64 16.81 -9.04
N ALA A 19 -9.53 16.42 -9.67
CA ALA A 19 -8.23 16.29 -9.00
C ALA A 19 -7.05 16.82 -9.81
N GLY A 20 -7.26 17.33 -11.03
CA GLY A 20 -6.18 17.75 -11.92
C GLY A 20 -5.36 18.92 -11.38
N ALA A 21 -4.04 18.76 -11.38
CA ALA A 21 -3.08 19.66 -10.75
C ALA A 21 -2.25 20.52 -11.75
N LEU A 22 -2.53 20.41 -13.06
CA LEU A 22 -1.81 21.10 -14.13
C LEU A 22 -2.75 21.92 -15.03
N GLY A 23 -3.54 22.81 -14.43
CA GLY A 23 -4.39 23.76 -15.16
C GLY A 23 -5.85 23.33 -15.35
N SER A 24 -6.32 22.24 -14.66
CA SER A 24 -7.75 21.88 -14.66
C SER A 24 -8.46 22.29 -13.36
N LEU A 25 -8.14 21.74 -12.22
CA LEU A 25 -8.62 22.19 -10.91
C LEU A 25 -7.61 23.09 -10.22
N TYR A 26 -6.37 22.69 -10.23
CA TYR A 26 -5.22 23.42 -9.70
C TYR A 26 -4.17 23.62 -10.80
N ASP A 27 -3.29 24.60 -10.64
CA ASP A 27 -2.11 24.75 -11.47
C ASP A 27 -0.87 24.88 -10.58
N LEU A 28 -0.39 23.73 -10.11
CA LEU A 28 0.80 23.67 -9.26
C LEU A 28 2.07 24.13 -10.02
N ASN A 29 2.10 23.98 -11.36
CA ASN A 29 3.25 24.42 -12.15
C ASN A 29 3.35 25.96 -12.23
N ALA A 30 2.25 26.70 -11.99
CA ALA A 30 2.23 28.15 -11.93
C ALA A 30 2.56 28.69 -10.53
N ASP A 31 2.61 27.87 -9.48
CA ASP A 31 2.85 28.30 -8.11
C ASP A 31 4.28 28.84 -7.96
N SER A 32 4.38 30.13 -7.61
CA SER A 32 5.67 30.85 -7.50
C SER A 32 6.54 30.37 -6.32
N ARG A 33 5.97 29.64 -5.37
CA ARG A 33 6.67 29.06 -4.22
C ARG A 33 7.49 27.83 -4.59
N LEU A 34 7.18 27.19 -5.73
CA LEU A 34 7.92 26.03 -6.21
C LEU A 34 9.19 26.47 -6.96
N ASN A 35 10.27 25.74 -6.73
CA ASN A 35 11.62 26.07 -7.20
C ASN A 35 11.91 25.59 -8.63
N HIS A 36 10.95 24.95 -9.30
CA HIS A 36 11.07 24.46 -10.67
C HIS A 36 9.75 24.59 -11.39
N ARG A 37 9.82 24.91 -12.67
CA ARG A 37 8.69 24.97 -13.61
C ARG A 37 9.03 24.22 -14.87
N PHE A 38 8.03 23.64 -15.51
CA PHE A 38 8.19 22.87 -16.74
C PHE A 38 7.12 23.26 -17.77
N ASN A 39 7.39 22.96 -19.03
CA ASN A 39 6.45 23.22 -20.10
C ASN A 39 5.30 22.20 -20.04
N VAL A 40 4.06 22.68 -20.08
CA VAL A 40 2.87 21.83 -20.10
C VAL A 40 2.21 21.92 -21.49
N THR A 41 1.94 20.75 -22.08
CA THR A 41 1.11 20.61 -23.28
C THR A 41 -0.08 19.77 -22.92
N ALA A 42 -1.24 20.42 -22.80
CA ALA A 42 -2.52 19.79 -22.45
C ALA A 42 -3.34 19.44 -23.70
N GLY A 43 -4.26 18.51 -23.57
CA GLY A 43 -5.29 18.24 -24.57
C GLY A 43 -4.82 17.42 -25.78
N VAL A 44 -3.69 16.74 -25.70
CA VAL A 44 -3.22 15.87 -26.78
C VAL A 44 -4.12 14.62 -26.83
N LEU A 45 -4.86 14.43 -27.94
CA LEU A 45 -5.86 13.38 -28.08
C LEU A 45 -6.85 13.36 -26.92
N ALA A 46 -7.35 14.55 -26.51
CA ALA A 46 -8.16 14.70 -25.30
C ALA A 46 -9.47 13.92 -25.32
N ASP A 47 -10.11 13.84 -26.46
CA ASP A 47 -11.39 13.15 -26.61
C ASP A 47 -11.21 11.63 -26.59
N GLU A 48 -10.17 11.12 -27.24
CA GLU A 48 -9.79 9.72 -27.25
C GLU A 48 -9.38 9.27 -25.83
N CYS A 49 -8.52 10.03 -25.15
CA CYS A 49 -8.14 9.76 -23.77
C CYS A 49 -9.36 9.76 -22.85
N ARG A 50 -10.28 10.72 -23.02
CA ARG A 50 -11.53 10.80 -22.25
C ARG A 50 -12.45 9.63 -22.55
N ALA A 51 -12.58 9.21 -23.81
CA ALA A 51 -13.38 8.08 -24.21
C ALA A 51 -12.91 6.77 -23.58
N VAL A 52 -11.59 6.51 -23.57
CA VAL A 52 -10.98 5.35 -22.93
C VAL A 52 -11.28 5.33 -21.42
N LEU A 53 -11.02 6.43 -20.71
CA LEU A 53 -11.29 6.54 -19.28
C LEU A 53 -12.79 6.41 -18.97
N SER A 54 -13.64 7.08 -19.74
CA SER A 54 -15.09 7.03 -19.54
C SER A 54 -15.67 5.64 -19.82
N GLY A 55 -15.16 4.95 -20.85
CA GLY A 55 -15.54 3.58 -21.18
C GLY A 55 -15.18 2.60 -20.06
N TYR A 56 -13.99 2.72 -19.51
CA TYR A 56 -13.54 1.92 -18.38
C TYR A 56 -14.45 2.11 -17.15
N PHE A 57 -14.66 3.36 -16.72
CA PHE A 57 -15.52 3.65 -15.56
C PHE A 57 -17.01 3.38 -15.82
N ALA A 58 -17.48 3.39 -17.06
CA ALA A 58 -18.82 2.98 -17.40
C ALA A 58 -19.00 1.47 -17.26
N GLY A 59 -17.99 0.69 -17.68
CA GLY A 59 -17.96 -0.76 -17.51
C GLY A 59 -18.02 -1.15 -16.02
N LEU A 60 -17.26 -0.47 -15.17
CA LEU A 60 -17.30 -0.69 -13.71
C LEU A 60 -18.67 -0.35 -13.09
N ARG A 61 -19.38 0.67 -13.58
CA ARG A 61 -20.70 1.07 -13.05
C ARG A 61 -21.88 0.27 -13.60
N GLY A 62 -21.73 -0.32 -14.80
CA GLY A 62 -22.76 -1.17 -15.42
C GLY A 62 -22.80 -2.59 -14.87
N ALA A 63 -21.85 -2.96 -14.04
CA ALA A 63 -21.83 -4.20 -13.32
C ALA A 63 -22.53 -4.04 -11.95
N ASP A 64 -23.79 -3.63 -11.96
CA ASP A 64 -24.65 -3.68 -10.76
C ASP A 64 -24.76 -5.14 -10.30
N GLY A 65 -23.94 -5.52 -9.31
CA GLY A 65 -23.90 -6.86 -8.72
C GLY A 65 -22.53 -7.49 -8.56
N ILE A 66 -21.42 -6.79 -8.80
CA ILE A 66 -20.09 -7.34 -8.50
C ILE A 66 -19.85 -7.25 -7.00
N THR A 67 -20.29 -8.29 -6.30
CA THR A 67 -19.65 -8.72 -5.06
C THR A 67 -18.20 -9.03 -5.39
N CYS A 68 -17.27 -8.43 -4.63
CA CYS A 68 -15.85 -8.72 -4.65
C CYS A 68 -15.64 -10.25 -4.55
N GLY A 69 -15.31 -10.92 -5.64
CA GLY A 69 -15.19 -12.36 -5.72
C GLY A 69 -14.13 -12.75 -6.75
N SER A 70 -13.12 -13.44 -6.27
CA SER A 70 -11.87 -13.89 -6.87
C SER A 70 -11.97 -14.84 -8.10
N GLY A 71 -13.00 -14.70 -8.93
CA GLY A 71 -13.18 -15.57 -10.10
C GLY A 71 -13.32 -14.84 -11.43
N LEU A 72 -13.49 -13.52 -11.42
CA LEU A 72 -13.79 -12.71 -12.61
C LEU A 72 -12.59 -12.01 -13.24
N GLU A 73 -11.41 -12.06 -12.59
CA GLU A 73 -10.21 -11.38 -13.10
C GLU A 73 -9.72 -11.96 -14.44
N LEU A 74 -9.79 -13.27 -14.65
CA LEU A 74 -9.32 -13.88 -15.91
C LEU A 74 -10.26 -13.59 -17.11
N GLU A 75 -11.57 -13.53 -16.89
CA GLU A 75 -12.52 -13.23 -17.96
C GLU A 75 -12.58 -11.74 -18.28
N ALA A 76 -12.45 -10.88 -17.26
CA ALA A 76 -12.35 -9.43 -17.46
C ALA A 76 -11.07 -9.03 -18.19
N HIS A 77 -9.94 -9.70 -17.93
CA HIS A 77 -8.70 -9.49 -18.66
C HIS A 77 -8.78 -9.95 -20.12
N ALA A 78 -9.47 -11.05 -20.41
CA ALA A 78 -9.68 -11.50 -21.79
C ALA A 78 -10.59 -10.54 -22.58
N ALA A 79 -11.69 -10.10 -22.01
CA ALA A 79 -12.59 -9.12 -22.61
C ALA A 79 -11.92 -7.75 -22.80
N HIS A 80 -11.01 -7.37 -21.88
CA HIS A 80 -10.25 -6.14 -21.97
C HIS A 80 -9.14 -6.19 -23.02
N ALA A 81 -8.48 -7.34 -23.17
CA ALA A 81 -7.54 -7.59 -24.26
C ALA A 81 -8.24 -7.57 -25.64
N GLU A 82 -9.46 -8.10 -25.76
CA GLU A 82 -10.28 -8.00 -26.97
C GLU A 82 -10.76 -6.57 -27.25
N ALA A 83 -11.13 -5.80 -26.22
CA ALA A 83 -11.50 -4.39 -26.37
C ALA A 83 -10.30 -3.52 -26.81
N LEU A 84 -9.09 -3.82 -26.34
CA LEU A 84 -7.86 -3.17 -26.78
C LEU A 84 -7.41 -3.66 -28.17
N ALA A 85 -7.74 -4.90 -28.55
CA ALA A 85 -7.50 -5.42 -29.90
C ALA A 85 -8.48 -4.86 -30.94
N GLY A 86 -9.69 -4.42 -30.49
CA GLY A 86 -10.70 -3.76 -31.32
C GLY A 86 -10.51 -2.25 -31.49
N VAL A 87 -9.56 -1.64 -30.81
CA VAL A 87 -9.07 -0.29 -31.12
C VAL A 87 -8.22 -0.42 -32.39
N GLY A 88 -8.84 -0.08 -33.52
CA GLY A 88 -8.32 -0.32 -34.87
C GLY A 88 -6.86 0.08 -35.04
N ASP A 89 -6.24 -0.58 -35.97
CA ASP A 89 -4.88 -0.30 -36.42
C ASP A 89 -4.71 1.20 -36.72
N PHE A 90 -4.19 1.96 -35.75
CA PHE A 90 -3.80 3.36 -35.93
C PHE A 90 -2.55 3.49 -36.84
N ALA A 91 -2.44 2.58 -37.82
CA ALA A 91 -1.27 2.47 -38.65
C ALA A 91 -1.13 3.60 -39.69
N ASP A 92 -2.13 4.49 -39.85
CA ASP A 92 -2.12 5.36 -41.04
C ASP A 92 -2.47 6.85 -40.82
N GLU A 93 -2.57 7.35 -39.58
CA GLU A 93 -2.52 8.78 -39.35
C GLU A 93 -1.14 9.16 -38.80
N THR A 94 -0.25 9.59 -39.69
CA THR A 94 0.96 10.31 -39.30
C THR A 94 0.50 11.62 -38.63
N VAL A 95 0.36 11.60 -37.31
CA VAL A 95 0.21 12.83 -36.52
C VAL A 95 1.50 13.62 -36.75
N ASP A 96 1.42 14.64 -37.58
CA ASP A 96 2.52 15.59 -37.75
C ASP A 96 2.73 16.35 -36.44
N PHE A 97 3.61 15.85 -35.62
CA PHE A 97 4.12 16.53 -34.43
C PHE A 97 5.01 17.70 -34.87
N GLY A 98 4.42 18.67 -35.59
CA GLY A 98 5.07 19.81 -36.12
C GLY A 98 6.21 20.32 -35.24
N SER A 99 7.45 20.19 -35.74
CA SER A 99 8.67 20.73 -35.16
C SER A 99 9.19 20.23 -33.81
N VAL A 100 8.99 18.99 -33.43
CA VAL A 100 9.80 18.37 -32.36
C VAL A 100 11.20 18.10 -32.91
N GLN A 101 12.04 19.11 -32.92
CA GLN A 101 13.39 19.10 -33.53
C GLN A 101 14.43 18.25 -32.79
N ARG A 102 14.08 17.61 -31.67
CA ARG A 102 14.97 16.68 -30.96
C ARG A 102 14.23 15.40 -30.60
N ARG A 103 14.54 14.31 -31.28
CA ARG A 103 14.14 12.96 -30.86
C ARG A 103 14.81 12.65 -29.51
N PRO A 104 14.09 12.24 -28.48
CA PRO A 104 14.71 11.85 -27.22
C PRO A 104 15.59 10.62 -27.47
N ARG A 105 16.84 10.67 -27.06
CA ARG A 105 17.75 9.53 -27.14
C ARG A 105 17.53 8.54 -26.00
N ARG A 106 17.03 9.04 -24.88
CA ARG A 106 16.75 8.29 -23.66
C ARG A 106 15.37 8.66 -23.14
N VAL A 107 14.57 7.68 -22.79
CA VAL A 107 13.26 7.81 -22.18
C VAL A 107 13.26 6.95 -20.92
N LEU A 108 13.01 7.56 -19.76
CA LEU A 108 12.76 6.86 -18.52
C LEU A 108 11.24 6.81 -18.30
N LEU A 109 10.71 5.62 -18.12
CA LEU A 109 9.35 5.38 -17.68
C LEU A 109 9.41 5.12 -16.18
N ALA A 110 8.65 5.86 -15.42
CA ALA A 110 8.58 5.77 -13.97
C ALA A 110 7.10 5.90 -13.58
N ILE A 111 6.39 4.78 -13.61
CA ILE A 111 4.92 4.73 -13.51
C ILE A 111 4.54 3.90 -12.29
N ASP A 112 3.66 4.44 -11.45
CA ASP A 112 3.03 3.68 -10.37
C ASP A 112 1.86 2.83 -10.91
N SER A 113 1.41 1.86 -10.13
CA SER A 113 0.29 0.99 -10.47
C SER A 113 -1.04 1.77 -10.57
N PHE A 114 -1.91 1.32 -11.46
CA PHE A 114 -3.30 1.79 -11.52
C PHE A 114 -4.14 0.83 -10.67
N LYS A 115 -4.40 1.20 -9.42
CA LYS A 115 -5.05 0.35 -8.40
C LYS A 115 -6.25 -0.41 -8.96
N GLY A 116 -6.20 -1.74 -8.86
CA GLY A 116 -7.26 -2.65 -9.31
C GLY A 116 -7.39 -2.80 -10.84
N SER A 117 -6.42 -2.32 -11.66
CA SER A 117 -6.51 -2.45 -13.12
C SER A 117 -5.21 -2.86 -13.81
N VAL A 118 -4.14 -2.09 -13.68
CA VAL A 118 -2.89 -2.31 -14.43
C VAL A 118 -1.70 -2.17 -13.49
N SER A 119 -0.81 -3.15 -13.46
CA SER A 119 0.42 -3.06 -12.69
C SER A 119 1.38 -2.02 -13.29
N SER A 120 2.30 -1.51 -12.48
CA SER A 120 3.37 -0.60 -12.90
C SER A 120 4.11 -1.15 -14.12
N LEU A 121 4.56 -2.40 -14.08
CA LEU A 121 5.26 -3.08 -15.17
C LEU A 121 4.43 -3.18 -16.46
N GLN A 122 3.14 -3.48 -16.36
CA GLN A 122 2.24 -3.54 -17.50
C GLN A 122 2.05 -2.16 -18.14
N ALA A 123 1.85 -1.12 -17.32
CA ALA A 123 1.71 0.26 -17.77
C ALA A 123 2.99 0.72 -18.49
N GLU A 124 4.14 0.48 -17.91
CA GLU A 124 5.44 0.82 -18.50
C GLU A 124 5.70 0.07 -19.81
N SER A 125 5.36 -1.21 -19.88
CA SER A 125 5.48 -2.02 -21.11
C SER A 125 4.62 -1.45 -22.24
N ALA A 126 3.38 -1.08 -21.94
CA ALA A 126 2.47 -0.47 -22.91
C ALA A 126 3.00 0.87 -23.43
N VAL A 127 3.46 1.75 -22.50
CA VAL A 127 4.03 3.06 -22.84
C VAL A 127 5.34 2.89 -23.64
N ALA A 128 6.21 1.94 -23.25
CA ALA A 128 7.43 1.64 -23.96
C ALA A 128 7.16 1.20 -25.42
N GLY A 129 6.12 0.40 -25.63
CA GLY A 129 5.64 0.01 -26.96
C GLY A 129 5.22 1.22 -27.80
N GLY A 130 4.49 2.17 -27.20
CA GLY A 130 4.11 3.43 -27.84
C GLY A 130 5.30 4.31 -28.20
N VAL A 131 6.23 4.49 -27.26
CA VAL A 131 7.47 5.26 -27.48
C VAL A 131 8.29 4.70 -28.64
N ARG A 132 8.48 3.37 -28.68
CA ARG A 132 9.26 2.73 -29.75
C ARG A 132 8.60 2.82 -31.12
N ARG A 133 7.27 2.90 -31.21
CA ARG A 133 6.56 3.14 -32.47
C ARG A 133 6.86 4.53 -33.05
N VAL A 134 6.96 5.55 -32.18
CA VAL A 134 7.22 6.93 -32.60
C VAL A 134 8.72 7.20 -32.76
N TRP A 135 9.53 6.64 -31.87
CA TRP A 135 11.00 6.81 -31.81
C TRP A 135 11.69 5.45 -31.72
N PRO A 136 11.86 4.74 -32.84
CA PRO A 136 12.42 3.37 -32.85
C PRO A 136 13.82 3.26 -32.25
N ASP A 137 14.61 4.34 -32.35
CA ASP A 137 16.00 4.40 -31.88
C ASP A 137 16.12 4.89 -30.42
N ALA A 138 15.01 5.19 -29.75
CA ALA A 138 15.04 5.65 -28.36
C ALA A 138 15.42 4.51 -27.41
N GLN A 139 16.37 4.77 -26.53
CA GLN A 139 16.64 3.91 -25.38
C GLN A 139 15.54 4.14 -24.34
N VAL A 140 14.73 3.12 -24.10
CA VAL A 140 13.64 3.18 -23.12
C VAL A 140 14.04 2.33 -21.92
N SER A 141 14.14 2.96 -20.76
CA SER A 141 14.32 2.33 -19.46
C SER A 141 13.01 2.39 -18.69
N ALA A 142 12.59 1.28 -18.11
CA ALA A 142 11.43 1.17 -17.24
C ALA A 142 11.91 1.07 -15.79
N LEU A 143 11.29 1.81 -14.90
CA LEU A 143 11.55 1.80 -13.46
C LEU A 143 10.22 1.78 -12.74
N PRO A 144 9.70 0.59 -12.39
CA PRO A 144 8.44 0.48 -11.68
C PRO A 144 8.48 1.27 -10.37
N LEU A 145 7.46 2.07 -10.13
CA LEU A 145 7.31 2.83 -8.90
C LEU A 145 6.20 2.24 -8.03
N ALA A 146 6.29 2.52 -6.74
CA ALA A 146 5.24 2.25 -5.77
C ALA A 146 5.32 3.23 -4.59
N ASP A 147 4.23 3.33 -3.84
CA ASP A 147 4.07 4.24 -2.70
C ASP A 147 4.19 3.54 -1.32
N GLY A 148 4.70 2.31 -1.30
CA GLY A 148 4.67 1.46 -0.11
C GLY A 148 3.38 0.64 0.02
N GLY A 149 2.49 0.71 -0.98
CA GLY A 149 1.29 -0.11 -1.11
C GLY A 149 1.46 -1.25 -2.11
N GLU A 150 0.36 -1.55 -2.82
CA GLU A 150 0.32 -2.57 -3.88
C GLU A 150 1.34 -2.27 -4.99
N GLY A 151 2.16 -3.27 -5.34
CA GLY A 151 3.20 -3.17 -6.37
C GLY A 151 4.59 -2.83 -5.86
N THR A 152 4.76 -2.57 -4.56
CA THR A 152 6.07 -2.32 -3.94
C THR A 152 7.01 -3.52 -4.11
N LEU A 153 6.50 -4.73 -3.90
CA LEU A 153 7.24 -5.99 -4.10
C LEU A 153 7.78 -6.09 -5.52
N ASP A 154 6.92 -5.87 -6.52
CA ASP A 154 7.28 -6.00 -7.93
C ASP A 154 8.27 -4.88 -8.35
N ALA A 155 8.10 -3.67 -7.80
CA ALA A 155 9.01 -2.55 -8.06
C ALA A 155 10.43 -2.84 -7.53
N VAL A 156 10.55 -3.30 -6.28
CA VAL A 156 11.85 -3.62 -5.68
C VAL A 156 12.45 -4.87 -6.34
N ALA A 157 11.65 -5.89 -6.64
CA ALA A 157 12.10 -7.12 -7.32
C ALA A 157 12.70 -6.85 -8.70
N ALA A 158 12.23 -5.82 -9.41
CA ALA A 158 12.82 -5.42 -10.69
C ALA A 158 14.29 -4.95 -10.56
N CYS A 159 14.71 -4.55 -9.37
CA CYS A 159 16.06 -4.08 -9.09
C CYS A 159 16.94 -5.12 -8.41
N GLY A 160 16.37 -6.21 -7.88
CA GLY A 160 17.11 -7.30 -7.25
C GLY A 160 16.31 -8.07 -6.21
N GLY A 161 16.94 -9.09 -5.62
CA GLY A 161 16.31 -9.97 -4.63
C GLY A 161 15.52 -11.13 -5.25
N GLU A 162 14.99 -11.99 -4.40
CA GLU A 162 14.23 -13.19 -4.76
C GLU A 162 12.82 -13.11 -4.21
N ILE A 163 11.82 -13.31 -5.06
CA ILE A 163 10.42 -13.46 -4.62
C ILE A 163 10.22 -14.85 -4.06
N VAL A 164 9.86 -14.92 -2.79
CA VAL A 164 9.51 -16.15 -2.08
C VAL A 164 8.01 -16.17 -1.83
N THR A 165 7.35 -17.26 -2.23
CA THR A 165 5.92 -17.47 -1.95
C THR A 165 5.75 -18.39 -0.76
N CYS A 166 4.91 -17.99 0.20
CA CYS A 166 4.62 -18.74 1.42
C CYS A 166 3.12 -18.94 1.57
N GLU A 167 2.71 -20.09 2.10
CA GLU A 167 1.35 -20.29 2.57
C GLU A 167 1.17 -19.71 3.98
N VAL A 168 0.30 -18.71 4.12
CA VAL A 168 0.02 -18.00 5.37
C VAL A 168 -1.49 -17.91 5.62
N ALA A 169 -1.89 -17.50 6.81
CA ALA A 169 -3.29 -17.22 7.10
C ALA A 169 -3.75 -15.95 6.37
N GLY A 170 -4.81 -16.06 5.59
CA GLY A 170 -5.53 -14.91 5.03
C GLY A 170 -6.37 -14.19 6.08
N PRO A 171 -7.04 -13.07 5.72
CA PRO A 171 -7.81 -12.27 6.68
C PRO A 171 -8.98 -13.05 7.29
N SER A 172 -9.51 -14.06 6.62
CA SER A 172 -10.56 -14.97 7.14
C SER A 172 -10.02 -16.20 7.90
N GLY A 173 -8.71 -16.30 8.11
CA GLY A 173 -8.05 -17.49 8.66
C GLY A 173 -7.83 -18.63 7.67
N LYS A 174 -8.37 -18.57 6.45
CA LYS A 174 -8.07 -19.53 5.40
C LYS A 174 -6.65 -19.31 4.89
N ARG A 175 -5.96 -20.38 4.46
CA ARG A 175 -4.60 -20.27 3.89
C ARG A 175 -4.65 -19.57 2.54
N VAL A 176 -3.70 -18.70 2.34
CA VAL A 176 -3.45 -17.96 1.07
C VAL A 176 -1.97 -18.04 0.72
N ALA A 177 -1.68 -18.04 -0.58
CA ALA A 177 -0.32 -17.92 -1.06
C ALA A 177 0.06 -16.43 -1.06
N ALA A 178 1.02 -16.06 -0.23
CA ALA A 178 1.49 -14.69 -0.08
C ALA A 178 2.97 -14.60 -0.47
N ARG A 179 3.32 -13.55 -1.19
CA ARG A 179 4.68 -13.29 -1.65
C ARG A 179 5.41 -12.38 -0.65
N MET A 180 6.72 -12.53 -0.59
CA MET A 180 7.64 -11.57 0.00
C MET A 180 8.92 -11.54 -0.84
N LEU A 181 9.63 -10.44 -0.81
CA LEU A 181 10.96 -10.36 -1.41
C LEU A 181 12.01 -10.56 -0.33
N VAL A 182 13.01 -11.37 -0.62
CA VAL A 182 14.20 -11.55 0.23
C VAL A 182 15.41 -11.08 -0.55
N ASP A 183 16.14 -10.15 0.03
CA ASP A 183 17.43 -9.68 -0.48
C ASP A 183 18.54 -10.14 0.46
N GLY A 184 19.20 -11.22 0.08
CA GLY A 184 20.27 -11.82 0.88
C GLY A 184 21.55 -10.97 0.89
N GLU A 185 21.78 -10.14 -0.11
CA GLU A 185 22.95 -9.26 -0.19
C GLU A 185 22.85 -8.12 0.84
N HIS A 186 21.63 -7.56 0.99
CA HIS A 186 21.38 -6.48 1.95
C HIS A 186 20.78 -6.97 3.28
N GLU A 187 20.70 -8.29 3.49
CA GLU A 187 20.08 -8.91 4.67
C GLU A 187 18.69 -8.30 4.97
N SER A 188 17.88 -8.10 3.94
CA SER A 188 16.59 -7.44 4.04
C SER A 188 15.45 -8.23 3.41
N ALA A 189 14.23 -7.93 3.84
CA ALA A 189 13.03 -8.45 3.21
C ALA A 189 11.98 -7.34 3.04
N VAL A 190 11.23 -7.41 1.94
CA VAL A 190 10.09 -6.54 1.68
C VAL A 190 8.81 -7.36 1.77
N ILE A 191 7.86 -6.87 2.52
CA ILE A 191 6.55 -7.51 2.78
C ILE A 191 5.46 -6.49 2.47
N GLU A 192 4.57 -6.80 1.55
CA GLU A 192 3.30 -6.10 1.44
C GLU A 192 2.27 -6.80 2.34
N MET A 193 1.70 -6.07 3.30
CA MET A 193 0.68 -6.67 4.17
C MET A 193 -0.52 -7.20 3.38
N ALA A 194 -0.80 -6.61 2.22
CA ALA A 194 -1.92 -6.99 1.35
C ALA A 194 -1.75 -8.39 0.73
N GLU A 195 -0.54 -8.91 0.60
CA GLU A 195 -0.29 -10.29 0.16
C GLU A 195 -0.91 -11.32 1.10
N ALA A 196 -0.91 -11.04 2.42
CA ALA A 196 -1.50 -11.92 3.42
C ALA A 196 -2.89 -11.46 3.87
N ALA A 197 -3.13 -10.16 4.00
CA ALA A 197 -4.32 -9.61 4.64
C ALA A 197 -4.97 -8.48 3.80
N GLY A 198 -4.88 -8.61 2.48
CA GLY A 198 -5.37 -7.63 1.52
C GLY A 198 -6.89 -7.65 1.32
N ILE A 199 -7.42 -6.51 0.87
CA ILE A 199 -8.86 -6.31 0.66
C ILE A 199 -9.42 -7.25 -0.41
N GLY A 200 -8.61 -7.70 -1.38
CA GLY A 200 -8.99 -8.67 -2.40
C GLY A 200 -9.39 -10.05 -1.83
N TYR A 201 -8.99 -10.37 -0.61
CA TYR A 201 -9.40 -11.60 0.08
C TYR A 201 -10.67 -11.44 0.95
N SER A 202 -11.27 -10.25 1.00
CA SER A 202 -12.42 -9.93 1.86
C SER A 202 -13.68 -9.71 1.04
N PRO A 203 -14.84 -10.25 1.47
CA PRO A 203 -16.12 -9.90 0.85
C PRO A 203 -16.61 -8.50 1.24
N CYS A 204 -15.85 -7.74 2.01
CA CYS A 204 -16.16 -6.39 2.48
C CYS A 204 -17.53 -6.27 3.17
N THR A 205 -17.92 -7.31 3.92
CA THR A 205 -19.12 -7.30 4.77
C THR A 205 -18.74 -6.94 6.20
N GLU A 206 -19.71 -6.48 7.01
CA GLU A 206 -19.49 -6.12 8.40
C GLU A 206 -18.91 -7.30 9.21
N SER A 207 -19.47 -8.49 9.05
CA SER A 207 -18.96 -9.69 9.73
C SER A 207 -17.52 -10.02 9.34
N ALA A 208 -17.16 -9.84 8.06
CA ALA A 208 -15.79 -10.03 7.61
C ALA A 208 -14.86 -8.94 8.17
N ALA A 209 -15.29 -7.69 8.17
CA ALA A 209 -14.51 -6.56 8.68
C ALA A 209 -14.23 -6.66 10.20
N LEU A 210 -15.18 -7.25 10.95
CA LEU A 210 -15.03 -7.50 12.39
C LEU A 210 -14.13 -8.71 12.70
N ALA A 211 -14.08 -9.71 11.82
CA ALA A 211 -13.33 -10.95 12.03
C ALA A 211 -11.96 -10.97 11.34
N ALA A 212 -11.71 -10.04 10.38
CA ALA A 212 -10.49 -10.03 9.59
C ALA A 212 -9.24 -9.84 10.45
N THR A 213 -8.24 -10.72 10.25
CA THR A 213 -7.01 -10.76 11.05
C THR A 213 -5.77 -10.48 10.24
N THR A 214 -4.78 -9.84 10.88
CA THR A 214 -3.42 -9.64 10.37
C THR A 214 -2.47 -10.81 10.66
N TYR A 215 -2.97 -11.96 11.11
CA TYR A 215 -2.14 -13.10 11.56
C TYR A 215 -1.10 -13.52 10.50
N GLY A 216 -1.50 -13.63 9.24
CA GLY A 216 -0.60 -13.99 8.14
C GLY A 216 0.53 -13.00 7.88
N VAL A 217 0.35 -11.73 8.24
CA VAL A 217 1.44 -10.74 8.17
C VAL A 217 2.55 -11.10 9.16
N GLY A 218 2.20 -11.50 10.38
CA GLY A 218 3.16 -11.99 11.36
C GLY A 218 3.85 -13.29 10.93
N GLU A 219 3.13 -14.22 10.26
CA GLU A 219 3.74 -15.41 9.66
C GLU A 219 4.79 -15.05 8.58
N LEU A 220 4.50 -14.04 7.72
CA LEU A 220 5.48 -13.53 6.73
C LEU A 220 6.71 -12.92 7.43
N MET A 221 6.50 -12.10 8.47
CA MET A 221 7.60 -11.50 9.23
C MET A 221 8.51 -12.56 9.86
N LEU A 222 7.94 -13.60 10.49
CA LEU A 222 8.72 -14.73 11.02
C LEU A 222 9.49 -15.45 9.92
N ARG A 223 8.85 -15.67 8.77
CA ARG A 223 9.51 -16.31 7.64
C ARG A 223 10.69 -15.46 7.15
N ALA A 224 10.53 -14.16 7.04
CA ALA A 224 11.59 -13.24 6.63
C ALA A 224 12.77 -13.27 7.60
N VAL A 225 12.53 -13.23 8.91
CA VAL A 225 13.59 -13.37 9.93
C VAL A 225 14.31 -14.72 9.80
N HIS A 226 13.58 -15.81 9.56
CA HIS A 226 14.16 -17.14 9.38
C HIS A 226 15.00 -17.28 8.10
N THR A 227 14.84 -16.42 7.10
CA THR A 227 15.75 -16.36 5.93
C THR A 227 17.03 -15.55 6.21
N GLY A 228 17.16 -14.98 7.40
CA GLY A 228 18.31 -14.18 7.81
C GLY A 228 18.16 -12.68 7.60
N ALA A 229 16.96 -12.21 7.23
CA ALA A 229 16.71 -10.78 7.08
C ALA A 229 16.83 -10.05 8.42
N LYS A 230 17.67 -9.02 8.46
CA LYS A 230 17.88 -8.13 9.61
C LYS A 230 17.08 -6.84 9.51
N THR A 231 16.59 -6.52 8.33
CA THR A 231 15.69 -5.38 8.10
C THR A 231 14.44 -5.85 7.39
N LEU A 232 13.28 -5.53 7.95
CA LEU A 232 11.97 -5.82 7.38
C LEU A 232 11.33 -4.51 6.91
N TYR A 233 11.13 -4.36 5.62
CA TYR A 233 10.35 -3.29 5.03
C TYR A 233 8.91 -3.75 4.86
N ILE A 234 7.95 -3.05 5.48
CA ILE A 234 6.55 -3.47 5.51
C ILE A 234 5.66 -2.40 4.91
N GLY A 235 5.09 -2.70 3.75
CA GLY A 235 4.10 -1.86 3.08
C GLY A 235 2.70 -2.07 3.65
N LEU A 236 1.99 -0.98 3.97
CA LEU A 236 0.69 -1.01 4.65
C LEU A 236 -0.52 -0.77 3.75
N GLY A 237 -0.34 -0.61 2.44
CA GLY A 237 -1.44 -0.38 1.51
C GLY A 237 -2.36 -1.59 1.34
N GLY A 238 -3.60 -1.37 0.90
CA GLY A 238 -4.51 -2.43 0.44
C GLY A 238 -5.12 -3.34 1.51
N SER A 239 -5.12 -2.97 2.79
CA SER A 239 -5.56 -3.83 3.91
C SER A 239 -7.05 -4.12 3.96
N ALA A 240 -7.44 -5.36 4.34
CA ALA A 240 -8.81 -5.77 4.69
C ALA A 240 -9.13 -5.66 6.18
N THR A 241 -8.13 -5.53 7.04
CA THR A 241 -8.19 -5.75 8.47
C THR A 241 -8.43 -4.48 9.28
N ASN A 242 -9.02 -4.64 10.46
CA ASN A 242 -9.27 -3.59 11.44
C ASN A 242 -8.88 -4.04 12.87
N ASP A 243 -8.05 -5.07 12.99
CA ASP A 243 -7.70 -5.73 14.26
C ASP A 243 -6.58 -5.04 15.05
N GLY A 244 -6.19 -3.82 14.65
CA GLY A 244 -5.11 -3.11 15.33
C GLY A 244 -3.75 -3.80 15.23
N GLY A 245 -3.57 -4.77 14.34
CA GLY A 245 -2.37 -5.60 14.24
C GLY A 245 -2.30 -6.72 15.30
N ALA A 246 -3.39 -6.97 16.04
CA ALA A 246 -3.42 -7.98 17.09
C ALA A 246 -3.08 -9.38 16.57
N GLY A 247 -3.63 -9.77 15.41
CA GLY A 247 -3.30 -11.04 14.77
C GLY A 247 -1.83 -11.19 14.44
N MET A 248 -1.22 -10.14 13.88
CA MET A 248 0.23 -10.11 13.61
C MET A 248 1.04 -10.34 14.89
N LEU A 249 0.70 -9.62 15.98
CA LEU A 249 1.37 -9.81 17.26
C LEU A 249 1.23 -11.23 17.79
N GLN A 250 0.01 -11.82 17.70
CA GLN A 250 -0.23 -13.21 18.11
C GLN A 250 0.60 -14.20 17.27
N ALA A 251 0.71 -14.00 15.96
CA ALA A 251 1.53 -14.84 15.08
C ALA A 251 3.02 -14.77 15.44
N LEU A 252 3.51 -13.60 15.84
CA LEU A 252 4.87 -13.40 16.35
C LEU A 252 5.08 -13.98 17.76
N GLY A 253 4.03 -14.49 18.41
CA GLY A 253 4.08 -15.10 19.72
C GLY A 253 3.73 -14.17 20.88
N ALA A 254 3.35 -12.91 20.62
CA ALA A 254 2.83 -12.03 21.68
C ALA A 254 1.57 -12.64 22.31
N ARG A 255 1.40 -12.41 23.60
CA ARG A 255 0.22 -12.89 24.33
C ARG A 255 -0.77 -11.74 24.48
N LEU A 256 -1.90 -11.87 23.79
CA LEU A 256 -3.05 -11.00 23.89
C LEU A 256 -4.18 -11.84 24.52
N VAL A 257 -4.46 -11.59 25.79
CA VAL A 257 -5.36 -12.47 26.55
C VAL A 257 -6.50 -11.68 27.22
N ASP A 258 -7.61 -12.38 27.43
CA ASP A 258 -8.75 -11.91 28.17
C ASP A 258 -8.51 -11.98 29.71
N GLU A 259 -9.53 -11.61 30.51
CA GLU A 259 -9.49 -11.67 31.98
C GLU A 259 -9.26 -13.10 32.53
N CYS A 260 -9.60 -14.13 31.75
CA CYS A 260 -9.37 -15.53 32.09
C CYS A 260 -7.97 -16.03 31.71
N GLY A 261 -7.17 -15.23 31.05
CA GLY A 261 -5.85 -15.61 30.53
C GLY A 261 -5.89 -16.43 29.23
N CYS A 262 -7.06 -16.48 28.57
CA CYS A 262 -7.23 -17.13 27.26
C CYS A 262 -6.90 -16.14 26.13
N ASN A 263 -6.31 -16.64 25.04
CA ASN A 263 -6.06 -15.80 23.87
C ASN A 263 -7.37 -15.23 23.33
N ILE A 264 -7.37 -13.93 22.99
CA ILE A 264 -8.52 -13.28 22.36
C ILE A 264 -8.82 -13.87 20.98
N ALA A 265 -10.07 -13.76 20.56
CA ALA A 265 -10.50 -14.12 19.21
C ALA A 265 -9.83 -13.23 18.15
N PRO A 266 -9.66 -13.69 16.89
CA PRO A 266 -9.11 -12.86 15.81
C PRO A 266 -10.06 -11.72 15.43
N GLY A 267 -9.48 -10.68 14.81
CA GLY A 267 -10.21 -9.54 14.28
C GLY A 267 -10.48 -8.43 15.27
N LEU A 268 -11.14 -7.39 14.80
CA LEU A 268 -11.54 -6.23 15.61
C LEU A 268 -12.44 -6.65 16.79
N ALA A 269 -13.34 -7.61 16.57
CA ALA A 269 -14.23 -8.11 17.62
C ALA A 269 -13.47 -8.73 18.81
N GLY A 270 -12.31 -9.32 18.59
CA GLY A 270 -11.47 -9.87 19.66
C GLY A 270 -10.93 -8.79 20.60
N LEU A 271 -10.77 -7.57 20.12
CA LEU A 271 -10.25 -6.45 20.94
C LEU A 271 -11.21 -6.02 22.06
N GLU A 272 -12.50 -6.37 21.95
CA GLU A 272 -13.47 -6.13 23.03
C GLU A 272 -13.05 -6.80 24.34
N GLN A 273 -12.43 -7.98 24.25
CA GLN A 273 -12.15 -8.82 25.40
C GLN A 273 -10.70 -8.74 25.88
N VAL A 274 -9.84 -8.00 25.18
CA VAL A 274 -8.42 -7.94 25.54
C VAL A 274 -8.24 -7.28 26.92
N ALA A 275 -7.60 -8.00 27.83
CA ALA A 275 -7.32 -7.54 29.21
C ALA A 275 -5.82 -7.29 29.44
N SER A 276 -4.93 -8.00 28.73
CA SER A 276 -3.49 -7.74 28.80
C SER A 276 -2.77 -8.08 27.50
N VAL A 277 -1.64 -7.41 27.31
CA VAL A 277 -0.73 -7.60 26.16
C VAL A 277 0.67 -7.80 26.69
N ASP A 278 1.35 -8.88 26.26
CA ASP A 278 2.76 -9.16 26.50
C ASP A 278 3.50 -9.27 25.17
N LEU A 279 4.39 -8.30 24.89
CA LEU A 279 5.16 -8.21 23.65
C LEU A 279 6.48 -8.99 23.70
N ALA A 280 6.93 -9.43 24.89
CA ALA A 280 8.25 -10.03 25.05
C ALA A 280 8.52 -11.23 24.12
N PRO A 281 7.58 -12.19 23.95
CA PRO A 281 7.82 -13.30 23.04
C PRO A 281 7.94 -12.87 21.57
N ALA A 282 7.14 -11.87 21.13
CA ALA A 282 7.21 -11.36 19.76
C ALA A 282 8.54 -10.64 19.48
N LEU A 283 9.01 -9.82 20.43
CA LEU A 283 10.29 -9.13 20.32
C LEU A 283 11.46 -10.13 20.29
N GLN A 284 11.38 -11.22 21.06
CA GLN A 284 12.37 -12.30 21.01
C GLN A 284 12.34 -13.04 19.67
N ALA A 285 11.17 -13.31 19.10
CA ALA A 285 11.03 -14.00 17.82
C ALA A 285 11.55 -13.18 16.63
N LEU A 286 11.52 -11.86 16.75
CA LEU A 286 12.09 -10.94 15.75
C LEU A 286 13.62 -10.86 15.80
N ASP A 287 14.24 -11.40 16.83
CA ASP A 287 15.71 -11.51 16.98
C ASP A 287 16.47 -10.19 16.74
N GLY A 288 15.89 -9.07 17.13
CA GLY A 288 16.47 -7.75 16.96
C GLY A 288 16.36 -7.19 15.52
N ALA A 289 15.60 -7.82 14.64
CA ALA A 289 15.37 -7.31 13.29
C ALA A 289 14.78 -5.89 13.33
N ARG A 290 15.31 -5.01 12.50
CA ARG A 290 14.81 -3.65 12.32
C ARG A 290 13.54 -3.69 11.47
N ILE A 291 12.52 -2.98 11.90
CA ILE A 291 11.24 -2.87 11.16
C ILE A 291 11.12 -1.45 10.63
N VAL A 292 10.96 -1.33 9.30
CA VAL A 292 10.71 -0.08 8.59
C VAL A 292 9.34 -0.17 7.94
N VAL A 293 8.43 0.69 8.33
CA VAL A 293 7.06 0.73 7.81
C VAL A 293 6.96 1.77 6.72
N LEU A 294 6.50 1.35 5.55
CA LEU A 294 6.30 2.19 4.38
C LEU A 294 4.86 2.68 4.36
N SER A 295 4.64 3.95 4.70
CA SER A 295 3.30 4.51 4.72
C SER A 295 3.32 6.03 4.67
N ASP A 296 2.52 6.60 3.77
CA ASP A 296 2.27 8.04 3.68
C ASP A 296 0.96 8.45 4.39
N VAL A 297 0.34 7.51 5.13
CA VAL A 297 -0.86 7.74 5.92
C VAL A 297 -0.50 8.37 7.26
N GLU A 298 -1.13 9.50 7.59
CA GLU A 298 -0.93 10.23 8.85
C GLU A 298 -2.05 10.03 9.88
N ASN A 299 -3.00 9.15 9.62
CA ASN A 299 -4.14 8.93 10.50
C ASN A 299 -3.70 8.32 11.83
N PRO A 300 -4.18 8.88 12.98
CA PRO A 300 -3.96 8.26 14.28
C PRO A 300 -4.73 6.96 14.41
N LEU A 301 -4.47 6.18 15.45
CA LEU A 301 -5.14 4.91 15.67
C LEU A 301 -6.66 5.08 15.85
N VAL A 302 -7.09 6.07 16.61
CA VAL A 302 -8.48 6.23 17.07
C VAL A 302 -9.04 7.64 16.83
N GLY A 303 -10.35 7.79 17.01
CA GLY A 303 -11.06 9.05 16.94
C GLY A 303 -11.55 9.39 15.54
N ARG A 304 -12.02 10.65 15.34
CA ARG A 304 -12.68 11.09 14.08
C ARG A 304 -11.82 10.97 12.83
N ARG A 305 -10.51 10.97 12.98
CA ARG A 305 -9.51 10.75 11.92
C ARG A 305 -8.80 9.40 12.07
N GLY A 306 -9.30 8.54 12.95
CA GLY A 306 -8.71 7.25 13.27
C GLY A 306 -8.93 6.19 12.16
N ALA A 307 -8.31 5.04 12.37
CA ALA A 307 -8.32 3.91 11.44
C ALA A 307 -9.73 3.50 11.03
N LEU A 308 -10.63 3.32 11.99
CA LEU A 308 -11.98 2.81 11.74
C LEU A 308 -12.87 3.85 11.08
N ALA A 309 -12.79 5.11 11.53
CA ALA A 309 -13.63 6.19 11.00
C ALA A 309 -13.31 6.54 9.54
N VAL A 310 -12.05 6.45 9.15
CA VAL A 310 -11.60 6.86 7.80
C VAL A 310 -11.59 5.67 6.84
N PHE A 311 -11.12 4.51 7.27
CA PHE A 311 -10.88 3.36 6.39
C PHE A 311 -11.81 2.17 6.64
N GLY A 312 -12.60 2.18 7.73
CA GLY A 312 -13.45 1.06 8.09
C GLY A 312 -14.57 0.79 7.07
N GLY A 313 -15.18 1.86 6.52
CA GLY A 313 -16.29 1.74 5.58
C GLY A 313 -15.94 0.97 4.31
N GLN A 314 -14.77 1.22 3.70
CA GLN A 314 -14.32 0.48 2.50
C GLN A 314 -14.06 -1.01 2.76
N LYS A 315 -13.87 -1.40 4.04
CA LYS A 315 -13.63 -2.78 4.47
C LYS A 315 -14.92 -3.49 4.90
N GLY A 316 -16.04 -2.75 4.92
CA GLY A 316 -17.37 -3.26 5.25
C GLY A 316 -17.91 -2.88 6.63
N LEU A 317 -17.20 -2.08 7.43
CA LEU A 317 -17.76 -1.56 8.69
C LEU A 317 -18.86 -0.55 8.43
N MET A 318 -19.92 -0.59 9.23
CA MET A 318 -21.02 0.39 9.18
C MET A 318 -20.59 1.69 9.83
N THR A 319 -19.88 2.53 9.08
CA THR A 319 -19.35 3.81 9.60
C THR A 319 -20.41 4.90 9.75
N ASP A 320 -21.58 4.72 9.15
CA ASP A 320 -22.73 5.61 9.31
C ASP A 320 -23.50 5.35 10.63
N ASP A 321 -23.33 4.16 11.22
CA ASP A 321 -23.82 3.87 12.56
C ASP A 321 -22.83 4.42 13.60
N VAL A 322 -23.12 5.62 14.07
CA VAL A 322 -22.27 6.36 15.02
C VAL A 322 -22.09 5.60 16.35
N GLU A 323 -23.13 4.87 16.79
CA GLU A 323 -23.06 4.10 18.04
C GLU A 323 -22.16 2.87 17.89
N ALA A 324 -22.35 2.10 16.81
CA ALA A 324 -21.50 0.95 16.50
C ALA A 324 -20.03 1.36 16.30
N LEU A 325 -19.80 2.40 15.49
CA LEU A 325 -18.46 2.94 15.26
C LEU A 325 -17.81 3.40 16.57
N GLY A 326 -18.57 4.09 17.44
CA GLY A 326 -18.09 4.54 18.75
C GLY A 326 -17.72 3.39 19.68
N ARG A 327 -18.48 2.27 19.67
CA ARG A 327 -18.12 1.05 20.40
C ARG A 327 -16.82 0.44 19.88
N HIS A 328 -16.71 0.27 18.56
CA HIS A 328 -15.52 -0.31 17.93
C HIS A 328 -14.27 0.53 18.17
N ASP A 329 -14.39 1.87 18.07
CA ASP A 329 -13.30 2.80 18.40
C ASP A 329 -12.92 2.71 19.89
N GLY A 330 -13.90 2.49 20.76
CA GLY A 330 -13.69 2.21 22.20
C GLY A 330 -12.85 0.96 22.45
N TRP A 331 -13.09 -0.13 21.73
CA TRP A 331 -12.25 -1.34 21.80
C TRP A 331 -10.82 -1.05 21.38
N MET A 332 -10.65 -0.31 20.28
CA MET A 332 -9.34 0.10 19.78
C MET A 332 -8.61 1.02 20.76
N VAL A 333 -9.33 1.92 21.46
CA VAL A 333 -8.77 2.76 22.54
C VAL A 333 -8.27 1.90 23.71
N GLY A 334 -9.08 0.92 24.15
CA GLY A 334 -8.70 -0.02 25.20
C GLY A 334 -7.43 -0.77 24.86
N TYR A 335 -7.40 -1.36 23.67
CA TYR A 335 -6.26 -2.09 23.14
C TYR A 335 -5.01 -1.20 23.02
N GLY A 336 -5.13 0.00 22.47
CA GLY A 336 -3.99 0.92 22.33
C GLY A 336 -3.38 1.32 23.67
N ARG A 337 -4.17 1.46 24.74
CA ARG A 337 -3.65 1.70 26.10
C ARG A 337 -2.88 0.50 26.64
N LEU A 338 -3.34 -0.72 26.34
CA LEU A 338 -2.61 -1.93 26.72
C LEU A 338 -1.29 -2.06 25.93
N LEU A 339 -1.28 -1.67 24.66
CA LEU A 339 -0.02 -1.56 23.90
C LEU A 339 0.94 -0.57 24.56
N ASP A 340 0.48 0.61 24.98
CA ASP A 340 1.34 1.59 25.68
C ASP A 340 1.96 1.01 26.96
N THR A 341 1.18 0.24 27.73
CA THR A 341 1.66 -0.47 28.91
C THR A 341 2.71 -1.51 28.53
N ALA A 342 2.43 -2.34 27.53
CA ALA A 342 3.34 -3.40 27.08
C ALA A 342 4.66 -2.82 26.51
N ILE A 343 4.60 -1.68 25.81
CA ILE A 343 5.79 -0.93 25.36
C ILE A 343 6.66 -0.51 26.56
N ALA A 344 6.03 0.05 27.60
CA ALA A 344 6.75 0.49 28.79
C ALA A 344 7.42 -0.69 29.50
N GLU A 345 6.73 -1.82 29.62
CA GLU A 345 7.27 -3.05 30.19
C GLU A 345 8.43 -3.62 29.38
N ALA A 346 8.28 -3.72 28.05
CA ALA A 346 9.34 -4.19 27.16
C ALA A 346 10.59 -3.30 27.23
N ARG A 347 10.42 -1.99 27.33
CA ARG A 347 11.53 -1.04 27.55
C ARG A 347 12.22 -1.25 28.90
N ALA A 348 11.44 -1.42 29.96
CA ALA A 348 11.97 -1.69 31.30
C ALA A 348 12.76 -3.01 31.35
N GLN A 349 12.38 -3.99 30.56
CA GLN A 349 13.08 -5.27 30.40
C GLN A 349 14.29 -5.20 29.46
N GLY A 350 14.53 -4.06 28.79
CA GLY A 350 15.60 -3.88 27.81
C GLY A 350 15.41 -4.62 26.48
N LEU A 351 14.19 -5.14 26.24
CA LEU A 351 13.82 -5.84 24.99
C LEU A 351 13.54 -4.87 23.86
N LEU A 352 13.04 -3.67 24.17
CA LEU A 352 12.72 -2.64 23.21
C LEU A 352 13.64 -1.43 23.42
N ARG A 353 14.50 -1.18 22.45
CA ARG A 353 15.36 0.01 22.44
C ARG A 353 14.66 1.15 21.73
N ALA A 354 14.77 2.37 22.26
CA ALA A 354 14.36 3.55 21.50
C ALA A 354 15.28 3.65 20.27
N PRO A 355 14.76 3.78 19.04
CA PRO A 355 15.59 4.03 17.87
C PRO A 355 16.42 5.31 18.10
N GLU A 356 17.71 5.30 17.74
CA GLU A 356 18.56 6.49 17.82
C GLU A 356 17.94 7.61 16.98
N GLY A 357 17.65 8.76 17.62
CA GLY A 357 17.04 9.91 16.95
C GLY A 357 15.52 9.85 16.76
N ALA A 358 14.84 8.75 17.10
CA ALA A 358 13.39 8.68 17.02
C ALA A 358 12.70 9.49 18.12
N ARG A 359 11.66 10.23 17.74
CA ARG A 359 10.78 10.89 18.70
C ARG A 359 10.10 9.82 19.57
N THR A 360 10.36 9.83 20.86
CA THR A 360 9.55 9.05 21.80
C THR A 360 8.14 9.63 21.80
N PHE A 361 7.16 8.80 21.45
CA PHE A 361 5.75 9.20 21.56
C PHE A 361 5.21 8.83 22.96
N GLY A 362 4.27 9.62 23.44
CA GLY A 362 3.65 9.37 24.76
C GLY A 362 2.61 8.24 24.73
N SER A 363 1.94 8.02 23.60
CA SER A 363 0.94 6.97 23.40
C SER A 363 0.78 6.67 21.92
N VAL A 364 0.60 5.39 21.57
CA VAL A 364 0.35 4.93 20.19
C VAL A 364 -0.98 5.45 19.63
N LEU A 365 -1.92 5.82 20.51
CA LEU A 365 -3.26 6.25 20.11
C LEU A 365 -3.26 7.45 19.17
N GLY A 366 -2.35 8.40 19.38
CA GLY A 366 -2.28 9.65 18.64
C GLY A 366 -1.13 9.77 17.66
N VAL A 367 -0.30 8.74 17.50
CA VAL A 367 0.87 8.80 16.58
C VAL A 367 0.37 8.87 15.15
N PRO A 368 0.83 9.84 14.34
CA PRO A 368 0.57 9.85 12.91
C PRO A 368 1.05 8.54 12.26
N GLY A 369 0.19 7.90 11.47
CA GLY A 369 0.46 6.61 10.85
C GLY A 369 0.09 5.38 11.69
N ALA A 370 -0.20 5.53 12.99
CA ALA A 370 -0.64 4.41 13.83
C ALA A 370 -1.94 3.76 13.34
N GLY A 371 -2.83 4.54 12.70
CA GLY A 371 -4.09 4.07 12.13
C GLY A 371 -3.96 3.38 10.77
N ALA A 372 -2.79 3.40 10.16
CA ALA A 372 -2.57 2.75 8.87
C ALA A 372 -2.90 1.24 8.93
N ALA A 373 -3.47 0.71 7.84
CA ALA A 373 -3.87 -0.69 7.72
C ALA A 373 -4.78 -1.18 8.87
N GLY A 374 -5.74 -0.35 9.30
CA GLY A 374 -6.68 -0.73 10.36
C GLY A 374 -6.03 -0.86 11.74
N GLY A 375 -4.98 -0.08 11.98
CA GLY A 375 -4.22 -0.03 13.24
C GLY A 375 -2.99 -0.95 13.27
N LEU A 376 -2.67 -1.66 12.20
CA LEU A 376 -1.43 -2.43 12.10
C LEU A 376 -0.20 -1.55 12.36
N GLY A 377 -0.25 -0.27 11.92
CA GLY A 377 0.78 0.72 12.22
C GLY A 377 1.07 0.86 13.72
N ALA A 378 0.04 0.87 14.58
CA ALA A 378 0.21 0.95 16.03
C ALA A 378 0.93 -0.28 16.60
N ALA A 379 0.57 -1.49 16.15
CA ALA A 379 1.22 -2.72 16.59
C ALA A 379 2.70 -2.78 16.15
N LEU A 380 3.00 -2.34 14.94
CA LEU A 380 4.37 -2.26 14.44
C LEU A 380 5.20 -1.22 15.22
N LEU A 381 4.62 -0.08 15.56
CA LEU A 381 5.24 0.90 16.45
C LEU A 381 5.52 0.31 17.84
N ALA A 382 4.61 -0.56 18.35
CA ALA A 382 4.80 -1.23 19.63
C ALA A 382 5.98 -2.23 19.60
N LEU A 383 6.33 -2.75 18.43
CA LEU A 383 7.53 -3.56 18.21
C LEU A 383 8.79 -2.72 17.90
N GLY A 384 8.70 -1.39 17.96
CA GLY A 384 9.84 -0.50 17.72
C GLY A 384 10.06 -0.13 16.26
N ALA A 385 9.05 -0.29 15.42
CA ALA A 385 9.15 0.06 14.01
C ALA A 385 9.35 1.57 13.79
N GLU A 386 10.06 1.90 12.73
CA GLU A 386 10.24 3.24 12.20
C GLU A 386 9.25 3.47 11.05
N LEU A 387 8.43 4.52 11.16
CA LEU A 387 7.55 4.95 10.06
C LEU A 387 8.34 5.83 9.10
N ARG A 388 8.32 5.49 7.81
CA ARG A 388 8.95 6.26 6.73
C ARG A 388 7.97 6.52 5.60
N SER A 389 8.23 7.58 4.84
CA SER A 389 7.54 7.80 3.57
C SER A 389 7.70 6.57 2.67
N GLY A 390 6.57 6.06 2.18
CA GLY A 390 6.55 4.92 1.28
C GLY A 390 7.30 5.23 -0.01
N VAL A 391 6.98 6.36 -0.64
CA VAL A 391 7.60 6.78 -1.91
C VAL A 391 9.11 6.95 -1.76
N GLU A 392 9.58 7.70 -0.76
CA GLU A 392 11.02 7.96 -0.57
C GLU A 392 11.78 6.66 -0.30
N THR A 393 11.24 5.79 0.55
CA THR A 393 11.90 4.53 0.88
C THR A 393 11.94 3.57 -0.30
N VAL A 394 10.88 3.52 -1.11
CA VAL A 394 10.89 2.70 -2.34
C VAL A 394 11.92 3.24 -3.32
N LEU A 395 12.02 4.57 -3.51
CA LEU A 395 13.04 5.18 -4.35
C LEU A 395 14.46 4.81 -3.88
N ASP A 396 14.71 4.86 -2.57
CA ASP A 396 15.99 4.43 -2.00
C ASP A 396 16.27 2.93 -2.28
N LEU A 397 15.26 2.05 -2.09
CA LEU A 397 15.39 0.61 -2.30
C LEU A 397 15.67 0.23 -3.76
N ILE A 398 15.13 0.99 -4.72
CA ILE A 398 15.36 0.76 -6.15
C ILE A 398 16.58 1.52 -6.69
N GLY A 399 17.34 2.23 -5.83
CA GLY A 399 18.54 2.97 -6.21
C GLY A 399 18.27 4.17 -7.11
N PHE A 400 17.16 4.84 -6.90
CA PHE A 400 16.78 6.04 -7.64
C PHE A 400 17.35 7.28 -6.94
N ASP A 401 18.58 7.68 -7.31
CA ASP A 401 19.28 8.90 -6.87
C ASP A 401 19.13 10.07 -7.85
#